data_a7399416730b7d81b2e2819699df3fd5
#
_entry.id   a7399416730b7d81b2e2819699df3fd5
#
_cell.length_a   1.000
_cell.length_b   1.000
_cell.length_c   1.000
_cell.angle_alpha   90.00
_cell.angle_beta   90.00
_cell.angle_gamma   90.00
#
_symmetry.space_group_name_H-M   'P 1'
#
loop_
_entity.id
_entity.type
_entity.pdbx_description
1 polymer ?
#
loop_
_entity_poly.entity_id
_entity_poly.type
_entity_poly.pdbx_seq_one_letter_code
_entity_poly.pdbx_strand_id
1 'polypeptide(L)'
;MSKKLLMTLKYFLLPLLVAIYFPLLNYANNVELLNISSLLPLLGLSILVALGAYIVTSLIFRQQSYKTSLVTVIILILFNSYGNFYNIVKSQNIIDITHVYFLPLFLLVGITIIFIVSRLKKDNPNNIWRIFIIISVFLLAFNIIRIAPAEIRKLTRQNKVHSPVAVGEDIKKDRPDIYFIIFDEFVGFEAMREYWENPDVDLMVSFLQENGFFVAEESYASNRLGDTLHQIAIRLNYEDYPVDSDKETLYKAIVDNQVMRLLKENGYQTVTFDETSGQFGYPARGSIYADVNYEDDPRVDTYDKAIVFDAFGKLVTDNSILSAISNFDNIAYAGLEEHKNMIFFTVNELGNLKGDTPIFAYAHLLLPHSPFMFDENGHYIDQEFHTNWDYYLGNYNFSMKMLQQIVDNILANYGPEDQPVIILQSDHGARNSSSSTNVNSLLADYPEEFKALILNAMYLPNCPDSPLTQDMDPINTFPIIFNCYFGAEIPLK
;
A
#
# COMPACT_ATOMS: atom_id res chain seq x y z
N MET A 1 -5.73 48.66 -4.13
CA MET A 1 -4.56 47.76 -3.97
C MET A 1 -3.30 48.55 -4.36
N SER A 2 -2.24 48.56 -3.51
CA SER A 2 -1.03 49.36 -3.79
C SER A 2 -0.28 48.78 -5.00
N LYS A 3 0.40 49.65 -5.81
CA LYS A 3 1.24 49.19 -6.94
C LYS A 3 2.28 48.16 -6.52
N LYS A 4 2.76 48.23 -5.28
CA LYS A 4 3.71 47.32 -4.68
C LYS A 4 3.11 45.91 -4.51
N LEU A 5 1.87 45.80 -4.00
CA LEU A 5 1.16 44.54 -3.84
C LEU A 5 0.88 43.86 -5.19
N LEU A 6 0.49 44.66 -6.20
CA LEU A 6 0.25 44.13 -7.56
C LEU A 6 1.53 43.54 -8.19
N MET A 7 2.68 44.18 -7.97
CA MET A 7 3.98 43.68 -8.45
C MET A 7 4.39 42.42 -7.71
N THR A 8 4.19 42.32 -6.41
CA THR A 8 4.47 41.13 -5.61
C THR A 8 3.64 39.94 -6.11
N LEU A 9 2.34 40.11 -6.27
CA LEU A 9 1.43 39.09 -6.79
C LEU A 9 1.81 38.63 -8.20
N LYS A 10 2.17 39.55 -9.09
CA LYS A 10 2.61 39.24 -10.45
C LYS A 10 3.82 38.32 -10.45
N TYR A 11 4.83 38.58 -9.65
CA TYR A 11 6.06 37.80 -9.64
C TYR A 11 5.98 36.53 -8.76
N PHE A 12 5.00 36.47 -7.84
CA PHE A 12 4.71 35.23 -7.12
C PHE A 12 3.99 34.19 -7.99
N LEU A 13 3.36 34.60 -9.09
CA LEU A 13 2.64 33.68 -9.99
C LEU A 13 3.52 32.50 -10.46
N LEU A 14 4.77 32.75 -10.83
CA LEU A 14 5.64 31.68 -11.30
C LEU A 14 6.01 30.67 -10.19
N PRO A 15 6.46 31.06 -8.98
CA PRO A 15 6.59 30.15 -7.85
C PRO A 15 5.33 29.35 -7.55
N LEU A 16 4.16 29.98 -7.61
CA LEU A 16 2.87 29.32 -7.39
C LEU A 16 2.62 28.21 -8.43
N LEU A 17 2.82 28.49 -9.72
CA LEU A 17 2.65 27.50 -10.78
C LEU A 17 3.60 26.30 -10.60
N VAL A 18 4.84 26.55 -10.20
CA VAL A 18 5.82 25.49 -9.93
C VAL A 18 5.46 24.69 -8.68
N ALA A 19 4.96 25.35 -7.63
CA ALA A 19 4.50 24.66 -6.43
C ALA A 19 3.32 23.71 -6.71
N ILE A 20 2.41 24.11 -7.58
CA ILE A 20 1.28 23.27 -8.00
C ILE A 20 1.74 22.12 -8.92
N TYR A 21 2.78 22.37 -9.73
CA TYR A 21 3.24 21.42 -10.75
C TYR A 21 3.71 20.08 -10.16
N PHE A 22 4.52 20.10 -9.09
CA PHE A 22 5.11 18.86 -8.56
C PHE A 22 4.07 17.91 -7.95
N PRO A 23 3.16 18.34 -7.08
CA PRO A 23 2.08 17.46 -6.61
C PRO A 23 1.21 16.94 -7.76
N LEU A 24 0.87 17.80 -8.74
CA LEU A 24 0.11 17.36 -9.92
C LEU A 24 0.88 16.37 -10.80
N LEU A 25 2.19 16.53 -10.97
CA LEU A 25 3.02 15.58 -11.71
C LEU A 25 3.03 14.21 -11.02
N ASN A 26 3.28 14.20 -9.71
CA ASN A 26 3.28 12.97 -8.93
C ASN A 26 1.90 12.29 -8.96
N TYR A 27 0.84 13.07 -8.85
CA TYR A 27 -0.53 12.58 -8.99
C TYR A 27 -0.80 12.01 -10.39
N ALA A 28 -0.42 12.73 -11.45
CA ALA A 28 -0.62 12.30 -12.84
C ALA A 28 0.12 11.00 -13.18
N ASN A 29 1.28 10.78 -12.57
CA ASN A 29 2.05 9.54 -12.74
C ASN A 29 1.42 8.34 -12.00
N ASN A 30 0.60 8.60 -10.99
CA ASN A 30 -0.01 7.59 -10.13
C ASN A 30 -1.55 7.72 -10.10
N VAL A 31 -2.14 8.33 -11.11
CA VAL A 31 -3.57 8.70 -11.11
C VAL A 31 -4.51 7.51 -10.95
N GLU A 32 -4.18 6.34 -11.49
CA GLU A 32 -5.02 5.13 -11.35
C GLU A 32 -5.00 4.59 -9.91
N LEU A 33 -3.98 4.94 -9.15
CA LEU A 33 -3.69 4.43 -7.81
C LEU A 33 -4.13 5.39 -6.69
N LEU A 34 -4.23 6.70 -6.97
CA LEU A 34 -4.44 7.74 -5.97
C LEU A 34 -5.87 8.29 -5.99
N ASN A 35 -6.36 8.74 -4.84
CA ASN A 35 -7.60 9.51 -4.73
C ASN A 35 -7.34 11.01 -4.97
N ILE A 36 -8.25 11.65 -5.66
CA ILE A 36 -8.13 13.10 -5.88
C ILE A 36 -8.20 13.90 -4.57
N SER A 37 -8.83 13.34 -3.53
CA SER A 37 -8.89 13.94 -2.20
C SER A 37 -7.51 14.10 -1.55
N SER A 38 -6.57 13.15 -1.77
CA SER A 38 -5.20 13.22 -1.22
C SER A 38 -4.37 14.35 -1.84
N LEU A 39 -4.74 14.81 -3.05
CA LEU A 39 -4.03 15.88 -3.74
C LEU A 39 -4.21 17.26 -3.06
N LEU A 40 -5.38 17.54 -2.47
CA LEU A 40 -5.71 18.86 -1.95
C LEU A 40 -4.83 19.30 -0.76
N PRO A 41 -4.58 18.47 0.28
CA PRO A 41 -3.69 18.82 1.38
C PRO A 41 -2.26 19.12 0.90
N LEU A 42 -1.75 18.33 -0.02
CA LEU A 42 -0.39 18.50 -0.55
C LEU A 42 -0.24 19.74 -1.45
N LEU A 43 -1.26 20.07 -2.23
CA LEU A 43 -1.30 21.33 -2.95
C LEU A 43 -1.27 22.51 -1.97
N GLY A 44 -2.07 22.47 -0.90
CA GLY A 44 -2.07 23.48 0.15
C GLY A 44 -0.69 23.65 0.79
N LEU A 45 -0.07 22.54 1.21
CA LEU A 45 1.27 22.54 1.79
C LEU A 45 2.33 23.08 0.83
N SER A 46 2.33 22.64 -0.43
CA SER A 46 3.27 23.11 -1.46
C SER A 46 3.14 24.61 -1.71
N ILE A 47 1.92 25.14 -1.71
CA ILE A 47 1.66 26.58 -1.86
C ILE A 47 2.20 27.35 -0.64
N LEU A 48 2.02 26.83 0.58
CA LEU A 48 2.55 27.43 1.80
C LEU A 48 4.07 27.47 1.82
N VAL A 49 4.72 26.36 1.40
CA VAL A 49 6.18 26.26 1.26
C VAL A 49 6.69 27.28 0.22
N ALA A 50 6.02 27.40 -0.93
CA ALA A 50 6.37 28.37 -1.95
C ALA A 50 6.22 29.80 -1.46
N LEU A 51 5.18 30.10 -0.71
CA LEU A 51 4.95 31.43 -0.11
C LEU A 51 6.04 31.77 0.89
N GLY A 52 6.39 30.81 1.79
CA GLY A 52 7.49 30.98 2.75
C GLY A 52 8.84 31.23 2.06
N ALA A 53 9.18 30.40 1.08
CA ALA A 53 10.40 30.56 0.28
C ALA A 53 10.42 31.90 -0.47
N TYR A 54 9.28 32.35 -1.02
CA TYR A 54 9.18 33.64 -1.70
C TYR A 54 9.36 34.82 -0.73
N ILE A 55 8.81 34.74 0.48
CA ILE A 55 9.01 35.76 1.52
C ILE A 55 10.48 35.86 1.89
N VAL A 56 11.13 34.73 2.19
CA VAL A 56 12.55 34.69 2.57
C VAL A 56 13.43 35.26 1.45
N THR A 57 13.24 34.82 0.22
CA THR A 57 14.01 35.34 -0.93
C THR A 57 13.74 36.83 -1.20
N SER A 58 12.50 37.32 -0.95
CA SER A 58 12.17 38.73 -1.12
C SER A 58 12.90 39.63 -0.11
N LEU A 59 13.14 39.14 1.10
CA LEU A 59 13.93 39.83 2.12
C LEU A 59 15.42 39.93 1.68
N ILE A 60 15.98 38.87 1.10
CA ILE A 60 17.36 38.80 0.63
C ILE A 60 17.58 39.74 -0.57
N PHE A 61 16.69 39.68 -1.57
CA PHE A 61 16.84 40.45 -2.82
C PHE A 61 16.24 41.87 -2.79
N ARG A 62 15.79 42.35 -1.62
CA ARG A 62 15.34 43.72 -1.38
C ARG A 62 14.45 44.30 -2.51
N GLN A 63 13.36 43.58 -2.85
CA GLN A 63 12.35 43.98 -3.84
C GLN A 63 12.74 43.87 -5.33
N GLN A 64 13.82 43.20 -5.68
CA GLN A 64 14.07 42.81 -7.07
C GLN A 64 13.15 41.65 -7.47
N SER A 65 11.86 41.94 -7.63
CA SER A 65 10.76 40.94 -7.67
C SER A 65 10.95 39.84 -8.69
N TYR A 66 11.59 40.08 -9.83
CA TYR A 66 11.89 39.03 -10.82
C TYR A 66 12.99 38.05 -10.35
N LYS A 67 14.05 38.56 -9.70
CA LYS A 67 15.11 37.72 -9.14
C LYS A 67 14.57 36.88 -8.00
N THR A 68 13.77 37.51 -7.12
CA THR A 68 13.06 36.78 -6.07
C THR A 68 12.26 35.63 -6.66
N SER A 69 11.45 35.90 -7.70
CA SER A 69 10.65 34.87 -8.37
C SER A 69 11.50 33.71 -8.92
N LEU A 70 12.57 34.01 -9.69
CA LEU A 70 13.43 33.01 -10.31
C LEU A 70 14.21 32.20 -9.27
N VAL A 71 14.74 32.84 -8.24
CA VAL A 71 15.46 32.13 -7.17
C VAL A 71 14.53 31.23 -6.37
N THR A 72 13.32 31.70 -6.06
CA THR A 72 12.30 30.86 -5.41
C THR A 72 11.98 29.62 -6.25
N VAL A 73 11.80 29.78 -7.56
CA VAL A 73 11.57 28.65 -8.47
C VAL A 73 12.71 27.65 -8.46
N ILE A 74 13.95 28.13 -8.49
CA ILE A 74 15.14 27.23 -8.41
C ILE A 74 15.13 26.46 -7.10
N ILE A 75 14.83 27.12 -5.97
CA ILE A 75 14.73 26.45 -4.67
C ILE A 75 13.64 25.39 -4.69
N LEU A 76 12.45 25.69 -5.24
CA LEU A 76 11.35 24.74 -5.33
C LEU A 76 11.68 23.54 -6.23
N ILE A 77 12.34 23.78 -7.38
CA ILE A 77 12.78 22.69 -8.28
C ILE A 77 13.80 21.80 -7.57
N LEU A 78 14.83 22.39 -6.97
CA LEU A 78 15.84 21.63 -6.23
C LEU A 78 15.22 20.83 -5.08
N PHE A 79 14.32 21.46 -4.33
CA PHE A 79 13.64 20.80 -3.23
C PHE A 79 12.85 19.57 -3.69
N ASN A 80 12.04 19.68 -4.75
CA ASN A 80 11.15 18.62 -5.21
C ASN A 80 11.80 17.61 -6.16
N SER A 81 13.04 17.82 -6.61
CA SER A 81 13.71 16.92 -7.54
C SER A 81 14.87 16.14 -6.93
N TYR A 82 15.27 16.46 -5.71
CA TYR A 82 16.44 15.86 -5.06
C TYR A 82 16.40 14.33 -5.03
N GLY A 83 15.30 13.76 -4.53
CA GLY A 83 15.14 12.32 -4.39
C GLY A 83 15.20 11.60 -5.75
N ASN A 84 14.57 12.16 -6.77
CA ASN A 84 14.65 11.62 -8.14
C ASN A 84 16.10 11.58 -8.65
N PHE A 85 16.88 12.65 -8.48
CA PHE A 85 18.27 12.67 -8.87
C PHE A 85 19.13 11.69 -8.07
N TYR A 86 18.89 11.61 -6.76
CA TYR A 86 19.56 10.65 -5.90
C TYR A 86 19.30 9.21 -6.35
N ASN A 87 18.05 8.84 -6.59
CA ASN A 87 17.65 7.51 -7.03
C ASN A 87 18.23 7.16 -8.41
N ILE A 88 18.27 8.11 -9.36
CA ILE A 88 18.90 7.91 -10.67
C ILE A 88 20.38 7.61 -10.50
N VAL A 89 21.11 8.37 -9.67
CA VAL A 89 22.55 8.14 -9.46
C VAL A 89 22.80 6.81 -8.74
N LYS A 90 22.00 6.49 -7.73
CA LYS A 90 22.10 5.24 -6.98
C LYS A 90 21.80 4.02 -7.85
N SER A 91 20.82 4.09 -8.75
CA SER A 91 20.45 2.98 -9.65
C SER A 91 21.53 2.61 -10.68
N GLN A 92 22.50 3.50 -10.95
CA GLN A 92 23.61 3.20 -11.86
C GLN A 92 24.65 2.27 -11.24
N ASN A 93 24.61 2.02 -9.93
CA ASN A 93 25.55 1.15 -9.20
C ASN A 93 27.06 1.44 -9.46
N ILE A 94 27.40 2.66 -9.91
CA ILE A 94 28.77 3.05 -10.23
C ILE A 94 29.56 3.41 -8.96
N ILE A 95 28.87 3.99 -7.97
CA ILE A 95 29.42 4.42 -6.68
C ILE A 95 28.33 4.14 -5.62
N ASP A 96 28.74 3.55 -4.50
CA ASP A 96 27.87 3.45 -3.32
C ASP A 96 27.71 4.84 -2.68
N ILE A 97 26.75 5.59 -3.22
CA ILE A 97 26.50 6.97 -2.82
C ILE A 97 25.42 7.02 -1.74
N THR A 98 25.73 7.68 -0.64
CA THR A 98 24.78 7.95 0.44
C THR A 98 24.32 9.41 0.42
N HIS A 99 23.22 9.71 1.09
CA HIS A 99 22.73 11.08 1.24
C HIS A 99 23.76 12.03 1.86
N VAL A 100 24.64 11.50 2.72
CA VAL A 100 25.72 12.28 3.37
C VAL A 100 26.67 12.93 2.35
N TYR A 101 26.95 12.24 1.26
CA TYR A 101 27.83 12.76 0.19
C TYR A 101 27.04 13.47 -0.92
N PHE A 102 25.87 12.93 -1.27
CA PHE A 102 25.10 13.47 -2.39
C PHE A 102 24.45 14.82 -2.06
N LEU A 103 23.87 14.97 -0.86
CA LEU A 103 23.18 16.22 -0.48
C LEU A 103 24.09 17.46 -0.51
N PRO A 104 25.32 17.45 0.07
CA PRO A 104 26.21 18.60 -0.02
C PRO A 104 26.60 18.96 -1.46
N LEU A 105 26.86 17.96 -2.31
CA LEU A 105 27.16 18.17 -3.72
C LEU A 105 25.98 18.79 -4.47
N PHE A 106 24.79 18.26 -4.26
CA PHE A 106 23.56 18.77 -4.86
C PHE A 106 23.27 20.22 -4.44
N LEU A 107 23.44 20.54 -3.16
CA LEU A 107 23.28 21.90 -2.63
C LEU A 107 24.34 22.85 -3.21
N LEU A 108 25.59 22.41 -3.39
CA LEU A 108 26.65 23.21 -4.01
C LEU A 108 26.28 23.60 -5.44
N VAL A 109 25.78 22.65 -6.23
CA VAL A 109 25.26 22.92 -7.59
C VAL A 109 24.11 23.93 -7.54
N GLY A 110 23.16 23.75 -6.64
CA GLY A 110 22.03 24.66 -6.45
C GLY A 110 22.47 26.07 -6.08
N ILE A 111 23.36 26.21 -5.12
CA ILE A 111 23.94 27.51 -4.69
C ILE A 111 24.64 28.19 -5.88
N THR A 112 25.40 27.42 -6.67
CA THR A 112 26.09 27.95 -7.86
C THR A 112 25.10 28.50 -8.88
N ILE A 113 23.99 27.77 -9.15
CA ILE A 113 22.94 28.24 -10.07
C ILE A 113 22.29 29.52 -9.51
N ILE A 114 21.95 29.55 -8.23
CA ILE A 114 21.37 30.74 -7.57
C ILE A 114 22.33 31.91 -7.67
N PHE A 115 23.63 31.70 -7.45
CA PHE A 115 24.65 32.73 -7.57
C PHE A 115 24.69 33.30 -8.99
N ILE A 116 24.73 32.47 -10.03
CA ILE A 116 24.71 32.87 -11.43
C ILE A 116 23.47 33.72 -11.73
N VAL A 117 22.27 33.23 -11.34
CA VAL A 117 21.00 33.93 -11.55
C VAL A 117 20.98 35.29 -10.82
N SER A 118 21.56 35.35 -9.61
CA SER A 118 21.64 36.59 -8.84
C SER A 118 22.50 37.66 -9.52
N ARG A 119 23.46 37.26 -10.39
CA ARG A 119 24.34 38.15 -11.13
C ARG A 119 23.80 38.62 -12.50
N LEU A 120 22.67 38.08 -12.97
CA LEU A 120 22.06 38.46 -14.22
C LEU A 120 21.71 39.97 -14.21
N LYS A 121 22.06 40.67 -15.31
CA LYS A 121 21.77 42.09 -15.47
C LYS A 121 20.29 42.33 -15.84
N LYS A 122 19.80 43.54 -15.57
CA LYS A 122 18.37 43.92 -15.56
C LYS A 122 17.64 43.85 -16.91
N ASP A 123 18.34 43.79 -18.03
CA ASP A 123 17.75 44.05 -19.34
C ASP A 123 17.05 42.84 -19.99
N ASN A 124 17.24 41.62 -19.48
CA ASN A 124 16.62 40.42 -20.06
C ASN A 124 15.69 39.60 -19.16
N PRO A 125 15.45 39.89 -17.88
CA PRO A 125 14.78 38.96 -16.95
C PRO A 125 13.26 38.85 -17.11
N ASN A 126 12.62 39.90 -17.63
CA ASN A 126 11.16 39.83 -17.86
C ASN A 126 10.77 38.87 -18.97
N ASN A 127 11.63 38.72 -20.00
CA ASN A 127 11.38 37.77 -21.07
C ASN A 127 11.62 36.33 -20.59
N ILE A 128 12.71 36.12 -19.83
CA ILE A 128 12.99 34.84 -19.19
C ILE A 128 11.82 34.45 -18.27
N TRP A 129 11.37 35.32 -17.41
CA TRP A 129 10.23 35.09 -16.53
C TRP A 129 8.95 34.74 -17.31
N ARG A 130 8.65 35.45 -18.41
CA ARG A 130 7.49 35.12 -19.27
C ARG A 130 7.61 33.75 -19.92
N ILE A 131 8.77 33.38 -20.39
CA ILE A 131 9.02 32.05 -20.97
C ILE A 131 8.76 30.98 -19.92
N PHE A 132 9.26 31.12 -18.70
CA PHE A 132 9.00 30.15 -17.62
C PHE A 132 7.52 30.08 -17.23
N ILE A 133 6.79 31.19 -17.23
CA ILE A 133 5.32 31.16 -17.04
C ILE A 133 4.64 30.32 -18.12
N ILE A 134 4.98 30.55 -19.40
CA ILE A 134 4.39 29.82 -20.51
C ILE A 134 4.70 28.33 -20.39
N ILE A 135 5.95 27.97 -20.11
CA ILE A 135 6.36 26.57 -19.89
C ILE A 135 5.59 25.97 -18.71
N SER A 136 5.49 26.66 -17.57
CA SER A 136 4.80 26.15 -16.40
C SER A 136 3.30 25.94 -16.66
N VAL A 137 2.65 26.86 -17.36
CA VAL A 137 1.25 26.72 -17.74
C VAL A 137 1.05 25.53 -18.69
N PHE A 138 1.95 25.36 -19.68
CA PHE A 138 1.91 24.22 -20.58
C PHE A 138 2.07 22.88 -19.84
N LEU A 139 3.04 22.79 -18.93
CA LEU A 139 3.29 21.58 -18.12
C LEU A 139 2.11 21.26 -17.19
N LEU A 140 1.49 22.27 -16.58
CA LEU A 140 0.28 22.08 -15.78
C LEU A 140 -0.90 21.59 -16.64
N ALA A 141 -1.12 22.22 -17.79
CA ALA A 141 -2.17 21.80 -18.72
C ALA A 141 -1.94 20.35 -19.20
N PHE A 142 -0.71 19.96 -19.47
CA PHE A 142 -0.35 18.60 -19.85
C PHE A 142 -0.70 17.58 -18.75
N ASN A 143 -0.39 17.88 -17.48
CA ASN A 143 -0.77 17.01 -16.37
C ASN A 143 -2.29 16.94 -16.19
N ILE A 144 -3.01 18.04 -16.32
CA ILE A 144 -4.49 18.04 -16.25
C ILE A 144 -5.09 17.18 -17.37
N ILE A 145 -4.54 17.24 -18.59
CA ILE A 145 -4.99 16.42 -19.72
C ILE A 145 -4.76 14.93 -19.44
N ARG A 146 -3.72 14.55 -18.69
CA ARG A 146 -3.46 13.17 -18.26
C ARG A 146 -4.42 12.72 -17.15
N ILE A 147 -4.65 13.58 -16.17
CA ILE A 147 -5.48 13.30 -14.98
C ILE A 147 -6.98 13.20 -15.36
N ALA A 148 -7.51 14.16 -16.11
CA ALA A 148 -8.95 14.27 -16.33
C ALA A 148 -9.60 13.01 -16.96
N PRO A 149 -9.04 12.37 -18.01
CA PRO A 149 -9.62 11.14 -18.54
C PRO A 149 -9.59 9.97 -17.57
N ALA A 150 -8.54 9.87 -16.73
CA ALA A 150 -8.41 8.83 -15.72
C ALA A 150 -9.45 8.99 -14.62
N GLU A 151 -9.62 10.20 -14.09
CA GLU A 151 -10.64 10.49 -13.09
C GLU A 151 -12.08 10.29 -13.64
N ILE A 152 -12.34 10.68 -14.90
CA ILE A 152 -13.62 10.41 -15.54
C ILE A 152 -13.85 8.91 -15.68
N ARG A 153 -12.82 8.12 -16.05
CA ARG A 153 -12.94 6.65 -16.10
C ARG A 153 -13.27 6.07 -14.74
N LYS A 154 -12.61 6.50 -13.66
CA LYS A 154 -12.90 6.05 -12.29
C LYS A 154 -14.35 6.32 -11.91
N LEU A 155 -14.83 7.54 -12.11
CA LEU A 155 -16.23 7.91 -11.86
C LEU A 155 -17.22 7.13 -12.72
N THR A 156 -16.85 6.83 -13.97
CA THR A 156 -17.73 6.08 -14.88
C THR A 156 -17.74 4.59 -14.58
N ARG A 157 -16.61 4.03 -14.09
CA ARG A 157 -16.54 2.64 -13.59
C ARG A 157 -17.41 2.43 -12.37
N GLN A 158 -17.37 3.36 -11.42
CA GLN A 158 -18.27 3.32 -10.25
C GLN A 158 -19.76 3.36 -10.62
N ASN A 159 -20.11 3.96 -11.75
CA ASN A 159 -21.50 4.08 -12.23
C ASN A 159 -21.91 3.04 -13.28
N LYS A 160 -20.98 2.22 -13.80
CA LYS A 160 -21.34 1.12 -14.69
C LYS A 160 -21.74 -0.09 -13.83
N VAL A 161 -23.04 -0.27 -13.66
CA VAL A 161 -23.60 -1.57 -13.34
C VAL A 161 -23.28 -2.48 -14.54
N HIS A 162 -22.28 -3.34 -14.39
CA HIS A 162 -22.03 -4.42 -15.36
C HIS A 162 -23.15 -5.44 -15.17
N SER A 163 -23.57 -6.07 -16.25
CA SER A 163 -24.55 -7.14 -16.15
C SER A 163 -24.02 -8.20 -15.18
N PRO A 164 -24.78 -8.56 -14.13
CA PRO A 164 -24.34 -9.58 -13.20
C PRO A 164 -24.00 -10.85 -13.97
N VAL A 165 -22.96 -11.58 -13.53
CA VAL A 165 -22.78 -12.97 -13.95
C VAL A 165 -24.14 -13.63 -13.73
N ALA A 166 -24.68 -14.33 -14.75
CA ALA A 166 -26.00 -14.96 -14.66
C ALA A 166 -25.99 -15.97 -13.52
N VAL A 167 -26.40 -15.51 -12.35
CA VAL A 167 -26.62 -16.34 -11.15
C VAL A 167 -28.06 -16.75 -11.20
N GLY A 168 -28.35 -18.04 -11.03
CA GLY A 168 -29.71 -18.56 -11.01
C GLY A 168 -30.55 -17.77 -9.99
N GLU A 169 -31.78 -17.38 -10.38
CA GLU A 169 -32.64 -16.51 -9.59
C GLU A 169 -32.98 -17.08 -8.19
N ASP A 170 -32.83 -18.39 -7.98
CA ASP A 170 -33.15 -19.08 -6.74
C ASP A 170 -32.06 -18.95 -5.63
N ILE A 171 -30.87 -18.44 -5.96
CA ILE A 171 -29.71 -18.40 -5.03
C ILE A 171 -29.66 -17.08 -4.21
N LYS A 172 -30.55 -16.13 -4.46
CA LYS A 172 -30.48 -14.77 -3.88
C LYS A 172 -30.77 -14.66 -2.36
N LYS A 173 -31.28 -15.68 -1.71
CA LYS A 173 -31.86 -15.54 -0.37
C LYS A 173 -30.96 -15.98 0.80
N ASP A 174 -29.93 -16.83 0.55
CA ASP A 174 -29.15 -17.44 1.62
C ASP A 174 -27.63 -17.46 1.29
N ARG A 175 -27.06 -16.31 0.89
CA ARG A 175 -25.62 -16.22 0.62
C ARG A 175 -24.86 -15.95 1.90
N PRO A 176 -23.81 -16.72 2.21
CA PRO A 176 -23.01 -16.52 3.40
C PRO A 176 -22.17 -15.23 3.29
N ASP A 177 -21.86 -14.63 4.42
CA ASP A 177 -20.77 -13.67 4.52
C ASP A 177 -19.45 -14.36 4.18
N ILE A 178 -18.51 -13.64 3.56
CA ILE A 178 -17.24 -14.19 3.10
C ILE A 178 -16.10 -13.36 3.71
N TYR A 179 -15.25 -14.02 4.49
CA TYR A 179 -14.06 -13.45 5.08
C TYR A 179 -12.83 -14.00 4.37
N PHE A 180 -12.06 -13.15 3.70
CA PHE A 180 -10.81 -13.49 3.06
C PHE A 180 -9.68 -12.79 3.80
N ILE A 181 -8.90 -13.55 4.56
CA ILE A 181 -7.91 -13.05 5.50
C ILE A 181 -6.55 -13.58 5.10
N ILE A 182 -5.64 -12.66 4.77
CA ILE A 182 -4.25 -12.97 4.44
C ILE A 182 -3.36 -12.59 5.61
N PHE A 183 -2.47 -13.52 5.98
CA PHE A 183 -1.36 -13.30 6.88
C PHE A 183 -0.08 -13.23 6.05
N ASP A 184 0.60 -12.09 6.05
CA ASP A 184 1.81 -11.86 5.24
C ASP A 184 3.00 -12.67 5.80
N GLU A 185 3.66 -13.43 4.92
CA GLU A 185 4.83 -14.26 5.24
C GLU A 185 4.55 -15.36 6.31
N PHE A 186 3.31 -15.83 6.38
CA PHE A 186 2.96 -16.92 7.31
C PHE A 186 3.33 -18.27 6.70
N VAL A 187 4.43 -18.84 7.17
CA VAL A 187 4.97 -20.12 6.71
C VAL A 187 3.97 -21.24 6.95
N GLY A 188 3.83 -22.15 5.96
CA GLY A 188 2.95 -23.30 6.07
C GLY A 188 3.31 -24.22 7.24
N PHE A 189 2.30 -24.88 7.80
CA PHE A 189 2.42 -25.69 9.02
C PHE A 189 3.44 -26.82 8.90
N GLU A 190 3.55 -27.46 7.73
CA GLU A 190 4.53 -28.52 7.51
C GLU A 190 5.97 -28.01 7.69
N ALA A 191 6.32 -26.87 7.07
CA ALA A 191 7.64 -26.29 7.21
C ALA A 191 7.93 -25.83 8.65
N MET A 192 6.92 -25.30 9.35
CA MET A 192 7.06 -24.91 10.76
C MET A 192 7.28 -26.13 11.66
N ARG A 193 6.70 -27.25 11.34
CA ARG A 193 6.88 -28.52 12.07
C ARG A 193 8.24 -29.14 11.79
N GLU A 194 8.63 -29.23 10.53
CA GLU A 194 9.82 -29.95 10.11
C GLU A 194 11.12 -29.17 10.28
N TYR A 195 11.11 -27.87 10.02
CA TYR A 195 12.30 -27.03 10.04
C TYR A 195 12.48 -26.24 11.33
N TRP A 196 11.39 -25.59 11.81
CA TRP A 196 11.45 -24.81 13.05
C TRP A 196 11.13 -25.62 14.32
N GLU A 197 10.75 -26.90 14.17
CA GLU A 197 10.38 -27.79 15.27
C GLU A 197 9.38 -27.14 16.25
N ASN A 198 8.42 -26.35 15.71
CA ASN A 198 7.47 -25.59 16.50
C ASN A 198 6.35 -26.50 17.04
N PRO A 199 6.27 -26.76 18.36
CA PRO A 199 5.28 -27.68 18.93
C PRO A 199 3.85 -27.14 18.92
N ASP A 200 3.65 -25.83 18.78
CA ASP A 200 2.34 -25.18 18.86
C ASP A 200 1.53 -25.32 17.56
N VAL A 201 2.20 -25.74 16.47
CA VAL A 201 1.56 -25.89 15.15
C VAL A 201 0.46 -26.95 15.16
N ASP A 202 0.71 -28.11 15.78
CA ASP A 202 -0.29 -29.19 15.82
C ASP A 202 -1.52 -28.79 16.63
N LEU A 203 -1.36 -27.94 17.65
CA LEU A 203 -2.48 -27.38 18.40
C LEU A 203 -3.33 -26.44 17.52
N MET A 204 -2.67 -25.64 16.68
CA MET A 204 -3.36 -24.74 15.74
C MET A 204 -4.10 -25.51 14.65
N VAL A 205 -3.46 -26.52 14.05
CA VAL A 205 -4.10 -27.40 13.06
C VAL A 205 -5.31 -28.09 13.65
N SER A 206 -5.18 -28.65 14.87
CA SER A 206 -6.31 -29.27 15.59
C SER A 206 -7.44 -28.28 15.87
N PHE A 207 -7.11 -27.07 16.32
CA PHE A 207 -8.10 -26.00 16.55
C PHE A 207 -8.89 -25.68 15.26
N LEU A 208 -8.20 -25.53 14.13
CA LEU A 208 -8.85 -25.22 12.86
C LEU A 208 -9.76 -26.38 12.42
N GLN A 209 -9.28 -27.63 12.52
CA GLN A 209 -10.05 -28.81 12.13
C GLN A 209 -11.27 -29.03 13.03
N GLU A 210 -11.14 -28.82 14.34
CA GLU A 210 -12.25 -28.91 15.31
C GLU A 210 -13.34 -27.86 15.04
N ASN A 211 -12.95 -26.69 14.47
CA ASN A 211 -13.88 -25.66 14.03
C ASN A 211 -14.37 -25.87 12.57
N GLY A 212 -14.08 -27.03 11.95
CA GLY A 212 -14.60 -27.40 10.64
C GLY A 212 -13.83 -26.86 9.45
N PHE A 213 -12.64 -26.33 9.66
CA PHE A 213 -11.77 -25.91 8.56
C PHE A 213 -11.13 -27.13 7.87
N PHE A 214 -11.05 -27.08 6.56
CA PHE A 214 -10.11 -27.88 5.81
C PHE A 214 -8.75 -27.17 5.81
N VAL A 215 -7.69 -27.85 6.24
CA VAL A 215 -6.33 -27.30 6.28
C VAL A 215 -5.50 -28.00 5.21
N ALA A 216 -5.07 -27.25 4.19
CA ALA A 216 -4.24 -27.72 3.10
C ALA A 216 -2.76 -27.53 3.47
N GLU A 217 -2.16 -28.54 4.09
CA GLU A 217 -0.80 -28.45 4.64
C GLU A 217 0.30 -28.51 3.58
N GLU A 218 0.02 -29.04 2.38
CA GLU A 218 0.94 -29.11 1.24
C GLU A 218 0.69 -28.00 0.21
N SER A 219 -0.01 -26.93 0.59
CA SER A 219 -0.35 -25.82 -0.31
C SER A 219 0.84 -24.88 -0.50
N TYR A 220 1.11 -24.54 -1.75
CA TYR A 220 2.18 -23.64 -2.15
C TYR A 220 1.60 -22.33 -2.69
N ALA A 221 2.32 -21.24 -2.51
CA ALA A 221 2.06 -20.00 -3.21
C ALA A 221 2.03 -20.24 -4.73
N SER A 222 1.06 -19.67 -5.44
CA SER A 222 0.87 -19.92 -6.87
C SER A 222 2.16 -19.64 -7.65
N ASN A 223 2.50 -20.52 -8.57
CA ASN A 223 3.77 -20.52 -9.30
C ASN A 223 5.02 -20.56 -8.41
N ARG A 224 4.88 -20.87 -7.12
CA ARG A 224 5.95 -20.82 -6.09
C ARG A 224 6.65 -19.47 -6.00
N LEU A 225 5.94 -18.39 -6.32
CA LEU A 225 6.46 -17.03 -6.27
C LEU A 225 6.29 -16.44 -4.87
N GLY A 226 7.39 -15.95 -4.29
CA GLY A 226 7.39 -15.25 -3.02
C GLY A 226 7.17 -13.74 -3.18
N ASP A 227 6.23 -13.30 -4.02
CA ASP A 227 5.93 -11.89 -4.24
C ASP A 227 4.47 -11.59 -3.91
N THR A 228 4.27 -10.79 -2.87
CA THR A 228 2.95 -10.41 -2.34
C THR A 228 2.00 -9.90 -3.43
N LEU A 229 2.46 -8.97 -4.28
CA LEU A 229 1.60 -8.38 -5.31
C LEU A 229 1.13 -9.42 -6.33
N HIS A 230 2.03 -10.34 -6.76
CA HIS A 230 1.66 -11.43 -7.64
C HIS A 230 0.60 -12.32 -6.99
N GLN A 231 0.83 -12.74 -5.73
CA GLN A 231 -0.07 -13.66 -5.05
C GLN A 231 -1.46 -13.07 -4.85
N ILE A 232 -1.56 -11.80 -4.49
CA ILE A 232 -2.85 -11.11 -4.31
C ILE A 232 -3.53 -10.89 -5.66
N ALA A 233 -2.79 -10.45 -6.69
CA ALA A 233 -3.34 -10.25 -8.02
C ALA A 233 -3.89 -11.55 -8.61
N ILE A 234 -3.14 -12.67 -8.50
CA ILE A 234 -3.55 -14.00 -8.95
C ILE A 234 -4.85 -14.43 -8.27
N ARG A 235 -4.92 -14.35 -6.95
CA ARG A 235 -6.08 -14.83 -6.16
C ARG A 235 -7.33 -13.99 -6.40
N LEU A 236 -7.20 -12.65 -6.37
CA LEU A 236 -8.33 -11.74 -6.54
C LEU A 236 -8.85 -11.67 -8.00
N ASN A 237 -8.11 -12.23 -8.96
CA ASN A 237 -8.56 -12.31 -10.36
C ASN A 237 -8.66 -13.75 -10.87
N TYR A 238 -8.26 -14.75 -10.06
CA TYR A 238 -8.11 -16.17 -10.44
C TYR A 238 -7.48 -16.35 -11.82
N GLU A 239 -6.46 -15.53 -12.10
CA GLU A 239 -5.73 -15.43 -13.36
C GLU A 239 -4.22 -15.43 -13.10
N ASP A 240 -3.47 -16.16 -13.93
CA ASP A 240 -2.01 -16.15 -13.88
C ASP A 240 -1.45 -14.87 -14.47
N TYR A 241 -0.44 -14.32 -13.81
CA TYR A 241 0.34 -13.19 -14.30
C TYR A 241 1.77 -13.65 -14.61
N PRO A 242 2.39 -13.17 -15.72
CA PRO A 242 3.81 -13.44 -16.00
C PRO A 242 4.71 -13.07 -14.82
N VAL A 243 5.73 -13.90 -14.56
CA VAL A 243 6.66 -13.71 -13.43
C VAL A 243 7.39 -12.35 -13.49
N ASP A 244 7.59 -11.84 -14.70
CA ASP A 244 8.23 -10.55 -14.99
C ASP A 244 7.23 -9.38 -15.10
N SER A 245 5.97 -9.59 -14.67
CA SER A 245 4.98 -8.51 -14.65
C SER A 245 5.48 -7.35 -13.78
N ASP A 246 5.38 -6.15 -14.31
CA ASP A 246 5.74 -4.97 -13.54
C ASP A 246 4.73 -4.70 -12.40
N LYS A 247 5.23 -4.08 -11.36
CA LYS A 247 4.43 -3.79 -10.15
C LYS A 247 3.19 -2.94 -10.43
N GLU A 248 3.24 -2.04 -11.40
CA GLU A 248 2.09 -1.20 -11.77
C GLU A 248 0.96 -2.05 -12.36
N THR A 249 1.29 -3.04 -13.18
CA THR A 249 0.32 -3.99 -13.77
C THR A 249 -0.35 -4.81 -12.68
N LEU A 250 0.43 -5.39 -11.77
CA LEU A 250 -0.09 -6.20 -10.65
C LEU A 250 -0.96 -5.36 -9.72
N TYR A 251 -0.50 -4.17 -9.39
CA TYR A 251 -1.24 -3.27 -8.53
C TYR A 251 -2.59 -2.85 -9.14
N LYS A 252 -2.64 -2.56 -10.44
CA LYS A 252 -3.89 -2.29 -11.16
C LYS A 252 -4.85 -3.48 -11.09
N ALA A 253 -4.33 -4.69 -11.21
CA ALA A 253 -5.12 -5.91 -11.10
C ALA A 253 -5.70 -6.10 -9.69
N ILE A 254 -4.97 -5.71 -8.64
CA ILE A 254 -5.46 -5.74 -7.24
C ILE A 254 -6.55 -4.69 -7.03
N VAL A 255 -6.32 -3.47 -7.45
CA VAL A 255 -7.25 -2.34 -7.24
C VAL A 255 -8.55 -2.52 -8.03
N ASP A 256 -8.49 -3.00 -9.27
CA ASP A 256 -9.63 -3.27 -10.15
C ASP A 256 -9.83 -4.79 -10.29
N ASN A 257 -10.00 -5.49 -9.16
CA ASN A 257 -10.03 -6.94 -9.15
C ASN A 257 -11.41 -7.52 -9.45
N GLN A 258 -11.39 -8.73 -10.01
CA GLN A 258 -12.57 -9.43 -10.49
C GLN A 258 -13.45 -9.94 -9.33
N VAL A 259 -12.85 -10.40 -8.24
CA VAL A 259 -13.56 -10.97 -7.09
C VAL A 259 -14.46 -9.93 -6.44
N MET A 260 -13.93 -8.79 -6.03
CA MET A 260 -14.73 -7.75 -5.39
C MET A 260 -15.77 -7.16 -6.33
N ARG A 261 -15.43 -7.01 -7.62
CA ARG A 261 -16.38 -6.58 -8.63
C ARG A 261 -17.58 -7.51 -8.69
N LEU A 262 -17.34 -8.82 -8.85
CA LEU A 262 -18.41 -9.82 -8.96
C LEU A 262 -19.25 -9.90 -7.69
N LEU A 263 -18.63 -9.86 -6.52
CA LEU A 263 -19.36 -9.89 -5.25
C LEU A 263 -20.23 -8.65 -5.09
N LYS A 264 -19.72 -7.47 -5.41
CA LYS A 264 -20.51 -6.22 -5.39
C LYS A 264 -21.68 -6.25 -6.38
N GLU A 265 -21.48 -6.72 -7.62
CA GLU A 265 -22.52 -6.92 -8.61
C GLU A 265 -23.61 -7.91 -8.13
N ASN A 266 -23.23 -8.82 -7.23
CA ASN A 266 -24.10 -9.78 -6.60
C ASN A 266 -24.70 -9.32 -5.25
N GLY A 267 -24.59 -8.05 -4.92
CA GLY A 267 -25.27 -7.42 -3.78
C GLY A 267 -24.52 -7.53 -2.46
N TYR A 268 -23.24 -7.92 -2.46
CA TYR A 268 -22.40 -7.88 -1.28
C TYR A 268 -21.99 -6.45 -0.94
N GLN A 269 -21.98 -6.14 0.35
CA GLN A 269 -21.20 -5.02 0.88
C GLN A 269 -19.73 -5.44 0.96
N THR A 270 -18.84 -4.64 0.37
CA THR A 270 -17.40 -4.94 0.33
C THR A 270 -16.64 -4.08 1.33
N VAL A 271 -15.88 -4.73 2.20
CA VAL A 271 -15.14 -4.12 3.30
C VAL A 271 -13.68 -4.52 3.20
N THR A 272 -12.76 -3.57 3.36
CA THR A 272 -11.33 -3.83 3.30
C THR A 272 -10.60 -3.35 4.56
N PHE A 273 -9.66 -4.19 5.01
CA PHE A 273 -8.67 -3.91 6.05
C PHE A 273 -7.29 -4.18 5.43
N ASP A 274 -6.73 -3.19 4.76
CA ASP A 274 -5.48 -3.38 4.02
C ASP A 274 -4.36 -2.56 4.65
N GLU A 275 -3.41 -3.27 5.26
CA GLU A 275 -2.23 -2.67 5.88
C GLU A 275 -1.02 -2.55 4.93
N THR A 276 -1.02 -3.28 3.82
CA THR A 276 0.17 -3.42 2.98
C THR A 276 0.51 -2.17 2.19
N SER A 277 -0.41 -1.27 2.08
CA SER A 277 -0.42 -0.14 1.18
C SER A 277 0.62 0.93 1.48
N GLY A 278 0.95 1.19 2.74
CA GLY A 278 1.91 2.22 3.12
C GLY A 278 3.38 1.78 3.07
N GLN A 279 3.66 0.51 3.30
CA GLN A 279 5.03 0.02 3.49
C GLN A 279 5.83 -0.13 2.20
N PHE A 280 5.20 -0.49 1.09
CA PHE A 280 5.90 -0.72 -0.18
C PHE A 280 5.95 0.50 -1.11
N GLY A 281 5.57 1.68 -0.63
CA GLY A 281 5.55 2.90 -1.44
C GLY A 281 4.41 2.93 -2.46
N TYR A 282 3.43 2.04 -2.31
CA TYR A 282 2.19 2.06 -3.07
C TYR A 282 1.10 2.72 -2.23
N PRO A 283 0.26 3.55 -2.84
CA PRO A 283 -0.85 4.15 -2.11
C PRO A 283 -1.77 3.04 -1.60
N ALA A 284 -2.04 3.12 -0.30
CA ALA A 284 -3.04 2.36 0.37
C ALA A 284 -4.35 2.44 -0.36
N ARG A 285 -4.76 1.34 -0.92
CA ARG A 285 -6.14 1.20 -1.31
C ARG A 285 -6.48 -0.25 -1.50
N GLY A 286 -7.46 -0.62 -0.75
CA GLY A 286 -8.35 -1.66 -1.14
C GLY A 286 -8.87 -1.43 -2.58
N SER A 287 -9.65 -2.34 -3.07
CA SER A 287 -10.25 -2.26 -4.39
C SER A 287 -11.07 -0.97 -4.56
N ILE A 288 -11.13 -0.46 -5.81
CA ILE A 288 -12.10 0.59 -6.21
C ILE A 288 -13.55 0.17 -5.96
N TYR A 289 -13.79 -1.10 -5.69
CA TYR A 289 -15.11 -1.67 -5.39
C TYR A 289 -15.41 -1.70 -3.89
N ALA A 290 -14.46 -1.37 -3.01
CA ALA A 290 -14.69 -1.32 -1.57
C ALA A 290 -15.74 -0.26 -1.21
N ASP A 291 -16.76 -0.67 -0.46
CA ASP A 291 -17.76 0.25 0.10
C ASP A 291 -17.24 0.90 1.37
N VAL A 292 -16.45 0.15 2.14
CA VAL A 292 -15.79 0.61 3.36
C VAL A 292 -14.32 0.21 3.30
N ASN A 293 -13.45 1.17 3.56
CA ASN A 293 -12.03 0.93 3.76
C ASN A 293 -11.64 1.41 5.17
N TYR A 294 -11.24 0.49 6.03
CA TYR A 294 -10.91 0.79 7.41
C TYR A 294 -9.48 1.33 7.61
N GLU A 295 -8.64 1.35 6.59
CA GLU A 295 -7.33 1.96 6.68
C GLU A 295 -7.40 3.45 7.08
N ASP A 296 -8.40 4.16 6.56
CA ASP A 296 -8.63 5.58 6.86
C ASP A 296 -9.57 5.78 8.09
N ASP A 297 -9.89 4.73 8.85
CA ASP A 297 -10.80 4.86 9.99
C ASP A 297 -10.14 5.61 11.15
N PRO A 298 -10.73 6.72 11.62
CA PRO A 298 -10.16 7.49 12.73
C PRO A 298 -10.04 6.72 14.04
N ARG A 299 -10.70 5.56 14.20
CA ARG A 299 -10.57 4.67 15.36
C ARG A 299 -9.22 3.93 15.38
N VAL A 300 -8.59 3.75 14.22
CA VAL A 300 -7.21 3.24 14.10
C VAL A 300 -6.21 4.27 14.64
N ASP A 301 -6.52 5.54 14.42
CA ASP A 301 -5.72 6.68 14.82
C ASP A 301 -6.00 7.09 16.29
N THR A 302 -5.52 6.35 17.26
CA THR A 302 -5.60 6.77 18.67
C THR A 302 -4.47 7.72 19.11
N TYR A 303 -3.53 8.02 18.22
CA TYR A 303 -2.38 8.90 18.50
C TYR A 303 -2.46 10.22 17.73
N ASP A 304 -1.99 11.30 18.41
CA ASP A 304 -1.79 12.62 17.79
C ASP A 304 -1.14 12.47 16.41
N LYS A 305 -1.87 12.87 15.38
CA LYS A 305 -1.35 12.96 14.02
C LYS A 305 -0.21 13.98 13.96
N ALA A 306 0.97 13.56 14.37
CA ALA A 306 2.17 14.12 13.76
C ALA A 306 1.96 13.90 12.26
N ILE A 307 1.97 14.97 11.46
CA ILE A 307 1.69 14.97 10.02
C ILE A 307 2.19 13.67 9.38
N VAL A 308 1.38 12.61 9.47
CA VAL A 308 1.63 11.34 8.79
C VAL A 308 1.18 11.63 7.37
N PHE A 309 2.15 11.77 6.50
CA PHE A 309 1.86 11.85 5.08
C PHE A 309 1.26 10.49 4.70
N ASP A 310 0.07 10.51 4.11
CA ASP A 310 -0.48 9.38 3.40
C ASP A 310 0.55 8.85 2.35
N ALA A 311 0.29 7.72 1.75
CA ALA A 311 1.18 7.15 0.74
C ALA A 311 1.54 8.15 -0.38
N PHE A 312 0.65 9.09 -0.71
CA PHE A 312 0.95 10.16 -1.64
C PHE A 312 1.90 11.20 -1.03
N GLY A 313 1.71 11.54 0.24
CA GLY A 313 2.64 12.39 0.98
C GLY A 313 4.04 11.76 1.07
N LYS A 314 4.12 10.44 1.30
CA LYS A 314 5.38 9.69 1.26
C LYS A 314 6.02 9.76 -0.12
N LEU A 315 5.28 9.52 -1.19
CA LEU A 315 5.80 9.63 -2.56
C LEU A 315 6.39 11.02 -2.85
N VAL A 316 5.71 12.09 -2.41
CA VAL A 316 6.22 13.47 -2.54
C VAL A 316 7.47 13.69 -1.69
N THR A 317 7.53 13.12 -0.49
CA THR A 317 8.69 13.17 0.39
C THR A 317 9.89 12.46 -0.22
N ASP A 318 9.71 11.25 -0.73
CA ASP A 318 10.76 10.43 -1.34
C ASP A 318 11.35 11.08 -2.60
N ASN A 319 10.55 11.81 -3.35
CA ASN A 319 11.01 12.57 -4.52
C ASN A 319 11.67 13.93 -4.15
N SER A 320 11.52 14.39 -2.91
CA SER A 320 12.03 15.68 -2.45
C SER A 320 13.32 15.59 -1.64
N ILE A 321 13.87 16.74 -1.22
CA ILE A 321 15.02 16.83 -0.32
C ILE A 321 14.70 16.23 1.07
N LEU A 322 13.44 16.04 1.39
CA LEU A 322 13.01 15.41 2.64
C LEU A 322 13.44 13.93 2.69
N SER A 323 13.65 13.27 1.55
CA SER A 323 14.19 11.91 1.51
C SER A 323 15.56 11.79 2.17
N ALA A 324 16.37 12.86 2.16
CA ALA A 324 17.66 12.90 2.87
C ALA A 324 17.52 13.08 4.39
N ILE A 325 16.34 13.50 4.85
CA ILE A 325 16.06 13.84 6.24
C ILE A 325 15.13 12.80 6.88
N SER A 326 14.33 12.10 6.07
CA SER A 326 13.33 11.11 6.50
C SER A 326 13.91 9.82 7.10
N ASN A 327 15.24 9.66 7.10
CA ASN A 327 15.92 8.63 7.88
C ASN A 327 16.01 8.96 9.39
N PHE A 328 15.23 9.92 9.88
CA PHE A 328 15.12 10.15 11.31
C PHE A 328 14.18 9.12 11.94
N ASP A 329 14.70 8.41 12.93
CA ASP A 329 14.08 7.31 13.68
C ASP A 329 12.65 7.59 14.19
N ASN A 330 12.25 8.84 14.33
CA ASN A 330 10.94 9.24 14.84
C ASN A 330 9.76 9.05 13.85
N ILE A 331 10.01 9.02 12.52
CA ILE A 331 8.94 8.75 11.53
C ILE A 331 8.70 7.24 11.43
N ALA A 332 9.75 6.45 11.61
CA ALA A 332 9.64 5.00 11.70
C ALA A 332 8.80 4.55 12.91
N TYR A 333 8.94 5.24 14.05
CA TYR A 333 8.15 4.96 15.26
C TYR A 333 6.65 5.19 15.07
N ALA A 334 6.25 6.29 14.43
CA ALA A 334 4.84 6.56 14.16
C ALA A 334 4.21 5.48 13.27
N GLY A 335 4.92 5.02 12.24
CA GLY A 335 4.46 3.94 11.37
C GLY A 335 4.34 2.58 12.06
N LEU A 336 5.19 2.28 13.04
CA LEU A 336 5.13 1.01 13.80
C LEU A 336 3.95 0.98 14.77
N GLU A 337 3.65 2.10 15.44
CA GLU A 337 2.46 2.19 16.31
C GLU A 337 1.16 2.14 15.49
N GLU A 338 1.11 2.79 14.35
CA GLU A 338 -0.01 2.72 13.42
C GLU A 338 -0.23 1.27 12.94
N HIS A 339 0.83 0.60 12.54
CA HIS A 339 0.81 -0.80 12.15
C HIS A 339 0.29 -1.71 13.29
N LYS A 340 0.82 -1.57 14.49
CA LYS A 340 0.34 -2.29 15.67
C LYS A 340 -1.15 -2.06 15.93
N ASN A 341 -1.57 -0.80 15.88
CA ASN A 341 -2.96 -0.42 16.10
C ASN A 341 -3.88 -1.02 15.03
N MET A 342 -3.44 -1.05 13.77
CA MET A 342 -4.20 -1.64 12.67
C MET A 342 -4.37 -3.15 12.83
N ILE A 343 -3.33 -3.88 13.28
CA ILE A 343 -3.43 -5.31 13.59
C ILE A 343 -4.54 -5.56 14.61
N PHE A 344 -4.46 -4.91 15.78
CA PHE A 344 -5.46 -5.12 16.84
C PHE A 344 -6.85 -4.63 16.44
N PHE A 345 -6.93 -3.53 15.70
CA PHE A 345 -8.19 -3.03 15.17
C PHE A 345 -8.82 -4.07 14.23
N THR A 346 -8.06 -4.58 13.27
CA THR A 346 -8.56 -5.59 12.31
C THR A 346 -9.03 -6.86 13.00
N VAL A 347 -8.22 -7.39 13.95
CA VAL A 347 -8.59 -8.59 14.74
C VAL A 347 -9.91 -8.41 15.48
N ASN A 348 -10.17 -7.23 16.03
CA ASN A 348 -11.39 -6.96 16.77
C ASN A 348 -12.56 -6.63 15.85
N GLU A 349 -12.37 -5.83 14.80
CA GLU A 349 -13.48 -5.37 13.93
C GLU A 349 -13.99 -6.45 12.99
N LEU A 350 -13.13 -7.39 12.54
CA LEU A 350 -13.60 -8.51 11.70
C LEU A 350 -14.75 -9.29 12.35
N GLY A 351 -14.69 -9.52 13.67
CA GLY A 351 -15.78 -10.15 14.40
C GLY A 351 -16.99 -9.27 14.63
N ASN A 352 -16.90 -7.95 14.43
CA ASN A 352 -17.99 -7.01 14.66
C ASN A 352 -18.76 -6.62 13.38
N LEU A 353 -18.31 -7.10 12.22
CA LEU A 353 -18.96 -6.78 10.96
C LEU A 353 -20.38 -7.32 10.93
N LYS A 354 -21.33 -6.44 10.64
CA LYS A 354 -22.75 -6.79 10.42
C LYS A 354 -23.32 -5.87 9.36
N GLY A 355 -24.14 -6.43 8.48
CA GLY A 355 -24.85 -5.69 7.44
C GLY A 355 -26.25 -6.22 7.20
N ASP A 356 -27.07 -5.41 6.54
CA ASP A 356 -28.39 -5.85 6.04
C ASP A 356 -28.27 -6.69 4.76
N THR A 357 -27.09 -6.73 4.17
CA THR A 357 -26.72 -7.51 2.99
C THR A 357 -25.51 -8.37 3.30
N PRO A 358 -25.25 -9.46 2.55
CA PRO A 358 -24.06 -10.26 2.72
C PRO A 358 -22.80 -9.40 2.63
N ILE A 359 -21.79 -9.73 3.43
CA ILE A 359 -20.54 -8.98 3.53
C ILE A 359 -19.41 -9.78 2.87
N PHE A 360 -18.57 -9.11 2.11
CA PHE A 360 -17.24 -9.59 1.75
C PHE A 360 -16.20 -8.76 2.48
N ALA A 361 -15.52 -9.37 3.42
CA ALA A 361 -14.44 -8.75 4.17
C ALA A 361 -13.08 -9.26 3.65
N TYR A 362 -12.25 -8.36 3.17
CA TYR A 362 -10.85 -8.61 2.81
C TYR A 362 -9.94 -7.98 3.85
N ALA A 363 -9.09 -8.79 4.46
CA ALA A 363 -8.09 -8.32 5.41
C ALA A 363 -6.71 -8.84 5.02
N HIS A 364 -5.70 -7.98 5.05
CA HIS A 364 -4.32 -8.34 4.84
C HIS A 364 -3.48 -7.85 6.03
N LEU A 365 -3.14 -8.79 6.92
CA LEU A 365 -2.39 -8.52 8.14
C LEU A 365 -0.90 -8.74 7.89
N LEU A 366 -0.09 -7.74 8.20
CA LEU A 366 1.38 -7.83 8.13
C LEU A 366 1.94 -8.66 9.32
N LEU A 367 1.41 -9.84 9.50
CA LEU A 367 1.81 -10.82 10.51
C LEU A 367 1.99 -12.20 9.84
N PRO A 368 3.07 -12.92 10.12
CA PRO A 368 4.23 -12.55 10.95
C PRO A 368 5.36 -11.83 10.20
N HIS A 369 5.09 -11.20 9.05
CA HIS A 369 6.09 -10.44 8.27
C HIS A 369 6.84 -9.42 9.14
N SER A 370 8.10 -9.14 8.78
CA SER A 370 8.85 -8.05 9.44
C SER A 370 8.18 -6.68 9.23
N PRO A 371 8.16 -5.79 10.22
CA PRO A 371 8.94 -5.81 11.47
C PRO A 371 8.41 -6.83 12.49
N PHE A 372 9.30 -7.68 13.02
CA PHE A 372 8.95 -8.64 14.06
C PHE A 372 8.76 -7.92 15.39
N MET A 373 7.55 -7.45 15.63
CA MET A 373 7.26 -6.52 16.74
C MET A 373 6.89 -7.21 18.04
N PHE A 374 6.51 -8.48 18.00
CA PHE A 374 5.94 -9.16 19.15
C PHE A 374 6.69 -10.44 19.50
N ASP A 375 6.80 -10.70 20.82
CA ASP A 375 7.13 -12.03 21.31
C ASP A 375 5.88 -12.95 21.24
N GLU A 376 6.04 -14.21 21.59
CA GLU A 376 4.95 -15.20 21.59
C GLU A 376 3.80 -14.86 22.55
N ASN A 377 3.98 -13.95 23.49
CA ASN A 377 2.98 -13.47 24.44
C ASN A 377 2.32 -12.16 24.01
N GLY A 378 2.77 -11.59 22.88
CA GLY A 378 2.28 -10.32 22.36
C GLY A 378 2.91 -9.10 23.04
N HIS A 379 4.02 -9.28 23.79
CA HIS A 379 4.77 -8.15 24.28
C HIS A 379 5.61 -7.56 23.16
N TYR A 380 5.66 -6.23 23.13
CA TYR A 380 6.46 -5.51 22.15
C TYR A 380 7.95 -5.71 22.41
N ILE A 381 8.70 -6.06 21.39
CA ILE A 381 10.15 -6.23 21.43
C ILE A 381 10.87 -4.95 20.97
N ASP A 382 12.14 -4.80 21.36
CA ASP A 382 12.92 -3.61 21.02
C ASP A 382 13.14 -3.49 19.50
N GLN A 383 13.05 -2.28 19.00
CA GLN A 383 13.09 -1.96 17.56
C GLN A 383 14.35 -2.48 16.83
N GLU A 384 15.49 -2.57 17.53
CA GLU A 384 16.74 -3.08 16.95
C GLU A 384 16.64 -4.53 16.47
N PHE A 385 15.65 -5.28 16.97
CA PHE A 385 15.41 -6.69 16.66
C PHE A 385 14.33 -6.94 15.59
N HIS A 386 13.60 -5.91 15.17
CA HIS A 386 12.44 -6.05 14.28
C HIS A 386 12.73 -6.65 12.89
N THR A 387 13.97 -6.67 12.47
CA THR A 387 14.42 -7.29 11.20
C THR A 387 15.30 -8.52 11.42
N ASN A 388 15.41 -8.98 12.67
CA ASN A 388 16.22 -10.15 13.02
C ASN A 388 15.35 -11.41 13.02
N TRP A 389 15.65 -12.36 12.15
CA TRP A 389 14.92 -13.63 12.01
C TRP A 389 14.88 -14.48 13.27
N ASP A 390 15.78 -14.30 14.25
CA ASP A 390 15.71 -14.97 15.54
C ASP A 390 14.41 -14.67 16.29
N TYR A 391 13.75 -13.56 15.96
CA TYR A 391 12.48 -13.13 16.56
C TYR A 391 11.24 -13.54 15.72
N TYR A 392 11.45 -14.12 14.53
CA TYR A 392 10.35 -14.55 13.67
C TYR A 392 9.44 -15.57 14.35
N LEU A 393 10.00 -16.57 15.05
CA LEU A 393 9.22 -17.62 15.71
C LEU A 393 8.28 -17.05 16.79
N GLY A 394 8.74 -16.08 17.59
CA GLY A 394 7.90 -15.39 18.57
C GLY A 394 6.74 -14.67 17.89
N ASN A 395 7.05 -13.89 16.84
CA ASN A 395 6.04 -13.17 16.08
C ASN A 395 5.07 -14.12 15.34
N TYR A 396 5.55 -15.27 14.87
CA TYR A 396 4.72 -16.32 14.28
C TYR A 396 3.74 -16.93 15.29
N ASN A 397 4.21 -17.28 16.49
CA ASN A 397 3.37 -17.84 17.55
C ASN A 397 2.33 -16.81 18.04
N PHE A 398 2.69 -15.53 18.09
CA PHE A 398 1.72 -14.46 18.31
C PHE A 398 0.70 -14.37 17.18
N SER A 399 1.12 -14.50 15.92
CA SER A 399 0.23 -14.48 14.76
C SER A 399 -0.78 -15.64 14.80
N MET A 400 -0.39 -16.84 15.25
CA MET A 400 -1.31 -17.94 15.48
C MET A 400 -2.38 -17.60 16.53
N LYS A 401 -2.02 -16.91 17.61
CA LYS A 401 -3.01 -16.43 18.61
C LYS A 401 -3.98 -15.40 18.03
N MET A 402 -3.49 -14.50 17.18
CA MET A 402 -4.36 -13.53 16.49
C MET A 402 -5.29 -14.23 15.49
N LEU A 403 -4.79 -15.22 14.76
CA LEU A 403 -5.59 -16.07 13.87
C LEU A 403 -6.70 -16.78 14.65
N GLN A 404 -6.38 -17.41 15.76
CA GLN A 404 -7.38 -18.06 16.63
C GLN A 404 -8.43 -17.05 17.10
N GLN A 405 -8.01 -15.90 17.58
CA GLN A 405 -8.94 -14.85 18.05
C GLN A 405 -9.85 -14.35 16.93
N ILE A 406 -9.34 -14.19 15.71
CA ILE A 406 -10.15 -13.82 14.54
C ILE A 406 -11.24 -14.87 14.27
N VAL A 407 -10.86 -16.14 14.23
CA VAL A 407 -11.80 -17.26 13.99
C VAL A 407 -12.86 -17.29 15.08
N ASP A 408 -12.46 -17.23 16.35
CA ASP A 408 -13.39 -17.23 17.49
C ASP A 408 -14.34 -16.01 17.43
N ASN A 409 -13.82 -14.82 17.15
CA ASN A 409 -14.61 -13.59 17.06
C ASN A 409 -15.62 -13.64 15.90
N ILE A 410 -15.23 -14.16 14.74
CA ILE A 410 -16.13 -14.28 13.60
C ILE A 410 -17.21 -15.30 13.92
N LEU A 411 -16.85 -16.54 14.27
CA LEU A 411 -17.79 -17.64 14.48
C LEU A 411 -18.78 -17.35 15.62
N ALA A 412 -18.37 -16.60 16.65
CA ALA A 412 -19.26 -16.22 17.76
C ALA A 412 -20.46 -15.36 17.32
N ASN A 413 -20.43 -14.76 16.14
CA ASN A 413 -21.49 -13.91 15.63
C ASN A 413 -22.53 -14.63 14.77
N TYR A 414 -22.31 -15.91 14.46
CA TYR A 414 -23.15 -16.69 13.57
C TYR A 414 -23.84 -17.85 14.27
N GLY A 415 -25.10 -18.09 13.91
CA GLY A 415 -25.87 -19.27 14.35
C GLY A 415 -25.53 -20.49 13.47
N PRO A 416 -26.02 -21.70 13.86
CA PRO A 416 -25.79 -22.93 13.09
C PRO A 416 -26.30 -22.89 11.64
N GLU A 417 -27.30 -22.09 11.36
CA GLU A 417 -27.96 -21.99 10.03
C GLU A 417 -27.31 -20.92 9.13
N ASP A 418 -26.60 -19.93 9.71
CA ASP A 418 -26.09 -18.73 9.01
C ASP A 418 -24.57 -18.66 9.05
N GLN A 419 -23.89 -19.79 8.88
CA GLN A 419 -22.45 -19.85 9.00
C GLN A 419 -21.73 -19.12 7.84
N PRO A 420 -20.65 -18.34 8.13
CA PRO A 420 -19.91 -17.62 7.10
C PRO A 420 -18.92 -18.52 6.36
N VAL A 421 -18.43 -18.08 5.22
CA VAL A 421 -17.24 -18.63 4.57
C VAL A 421 -16.03 -17.91 5.14
N ILE A 422 -15.01 -18.67 5.60
CA ILE A 422 -13.76 -18.08 6.11
C ILE A 422 -12.57 -18.70 5.37
N ILE A 423 -11.74 -17.84 4.80
CA ILE A 423 -10.52 -18.21 4.10
C ILE A 423 -9.34 -17.59 4.84
N LEU A 424 -8.44 -18.43 5.32
CA LEU A 424 -7.21 -18.05 5.99
C LEU A 424 -6.04 -18.48 5.11
N GLN A 425 -5.31 -17.54 4.57
CA GLN A 425 -4.19 -17.81 3.68
C GLN A 425 -2.99 -16.93 4.02
N SER A 426 -1.79 -17.36 3.66
CA SER A 426 -0.69 -16.44 3.50
C SER A 426 -0.38 -16.20 2.02
N ASP A 427 0.18 -15.06 1.73
CA ASP A 427 0.59 -14.70 0.38
C ASP A 427 1.82 -15.51 -0.06
N HIS A 428 2.83 -15.66 0.82
CA HIS A 428 4.02 -16.48 0.60
C HIS A 428 4.56 -17.03 1.93
N GLY A 429 5.53 -17.94 1.85
CA GLY A 429 6.30 -18.43 2.98
C GLY A 429 7.52 -17.54 3.30
N ALA A 430 8.41 -18.02 4.16
CA ALA A 430 9.61 -17.29 4.54
C ALA A 430 10.56 -17.06 3.36
N ARG A 431 11.00 -15.81 3.18
CA ARG A 431 11.94 -15.45 2.12
C ARG A 431 13.09 -14.59 2.65
N ASN A 432 14.28 -14.78 2.09
CA ASN A 432 15.38 -13.87 2.30
C ASN A 432 15.10 -12.56 1.54
N SER A 433 14.64 -11.51 2.24
CA SER A 433 14.60 -10.20 1.61
C SER A 433 16.01 -9.61 1.58
N SER A 434 16.39 -9.01 0.45
CA SER A 434 17.68 -8.33 0.27
C SER A 434 17.85 -7.11 1.19
N SER A 435 16.83 -6.75 1.94
CA SER A 435 16.83 -5.64 2.90
C SER A 435 17.24 -6.05 4.32
N SER A 436 17.27 -7.35 4.65
CA SER A 436 17.77 -7.79 5.95
C SER A 436 19.31 -7.75 5.93
N THR A 437 19.87 -6.80 6.65
CA THR A 437 21.33 -6.63 6.81
C THR A 437 21.98 -7.75 7.62
N ASN A 438 21.19 -8.60 8.26
CA ASN A 438 21.61 -9.81 8.96
C ASN A 438 20.95 -11.02 8.29
N VAL A 439 21.59 -11.57 7.26
CA VAL A 439 21.28 -12.91 6.76
C VAL A 439 21.67 -13.87 7.87
N ASN A 440 20.72 -14.14 8.77
CA ASN A 440 20.97 -15.07 9.87
C ASN A 440 21.14 -16.49 9.35
N SER A 441 21.94 -17.21 10.09
CA SER A 441 22.16 -18.65 9.94
C SER A 441 20.87 -19.46 9.82
N LEU A 442 19.75 -18.99 10.37
CA LEU A 442 18.44 -19.65 10.34
C LEU A 442 17.85 -19.82 8.94
N LEU A 443 18.03 -18.87 8.02
CA LEU A 443 17.53 -19.03 6.65
C LEU A 443 18.61 -19.46 5.65
N ALA A 444 19.88 -19.59 6.09
CA ALA A 444 20.96 -19.97 5.19
C ALA A 444 20.77 -21.39 4.63
N ASP A 445 20.27 -22.30 5.45
CA ASP A 445 20.00 -23.70 5.11
C ASP A 445 18.50 -24.00 4.95
N TYR A 446 17.63 -22.95 4.85
CA TYR A 446 16.20 -23.14 4.70
C TYR A 446 15.88 -23.74 3.33
N PRO A 447 15.21 -24.92 3.29
CA PRO A 447 14.94 -25.61 2.05
C PRO A 447 14.12 -24.77 1.06
N GLU A 448 14.51 -24.79 -0.21
CA GLU A 448 13.80 -24.02 -1.26
C GLU A 448 12.33 -24.44 -1.38
N GLU A 449 12.04 -25.73 -1.16
CA GLU A 449 10.68 -26.26 -1.17
C GLU A 449 9.78 -25.62 -0.12
N PHE A 450 10.31 -25.25 1.05
CA PHE A 450 9.55 -24.64 2.14
C PHE A 450 9.31 -23.14 1.95
N LYS A 451 10.09 -22.48 1.10
CA LYS A 451 9.94 -21.02 0.87
C LYS A 451 8.59 -20.63 0.29
N ALA A 452 7.96 -21.54 -0.42
CA ALA A 452 6.66 -21.30 -1.04
C ALA A 452 5.50 -21.98 -0.31
N LEU A 453 5.76 -22.78 0.74
CA LEU A 453 4.70 -23.37 1.57
C LEU A 453 4.00 -22.28 2.37
N ILE A 454 2.67 -22.28 2.33
CA ILE A 454 1.82 -21.23 2.88
C ILE A 454 0.78 -21.78 3.84
N LEU A 455 0.28 -20.93 4.72
CA LEU A 455 -1.01 -21.15 5.36
C LEU A 455 -2.10 -21.20 4.28
N ASN A 456 -2.90 -22.24 4.28
CA ASN A 456 -4.12 -22.32 3.47
C ASN A 456 -5.17 -23.16 4.20
N ALA A 457 -6.14 -22.49 4.81
CA ALA A 457 -7.23 -23.12 5.52
C ALA A 457 -8.56 -22.49 5.13
N MET A 458 -9.58 -23.33 4.87
CA MET A 458 -10.87 -22.87 4.39
C MET A 458 -12.00 -23.49 5.19
N TYR A 459 -12.92 -22.66 5.69
CA TYR A 459 -14.18 -23.05 6.26
C TYR A 459 -15.30 -22.76 5.25
N LEU A 460 -15.88 -23.81 4.66
CA LEU A 460 -16.87 -23.75 3.59
C LEU A 460 -18.16 -24.46 4.02
N PRO A 461 -18.99 -23.86 4.87
CA PRO A 461 -20.22 -24.47 5.33
C PRO A 461 -21.19 -24.71 4.15
N ASN A 462 -21.96 -25.77 4.21
CA ASN A 462 -22.93 -26.16 3.16
C ASN A 462 -22.32 -26.36 1.74
N CYS A 463 -21.03 -26.66 1.65
CA CYS A 463 -20.32 -27.00 0.42
C CYS A 463 -19.67 -28.40 0.51
N PRO A 464 -20.45 -29.49 0.62
CA PRO A 464 -19.91 -30.82 0.91
C PRO A 464 -19.09 -31.42 -0.23
N ASP A 465 -19.34 -30.99 -1.47
CA ASP A 465 -18.66 -31.51 -2.67
C ASP A 465 -17.49 -30.57 -3.09
N SER A 466 -16.98 -29.75 -2.17
CA SER A 466 -15.87 -28.87 -2.47
C SER A 466 -14.61 -29.68 -2.86
N PRO A 467 -13.94 -29.33 -3.97
CA PRO A 467 -12.77 -30.07 -4.47
C PRO A 467 -11.48 -29.64 -3.76
N LEU A 468 -11.50 -29.62 -2.41
CA LEU A 468 -10.34 -29.26 -1.61
C LEU A 468 -9.35 -30.43 -1.54
N THR A 469 -8.07 -30.13 -1.82
CA THR A 469 -6.94 -31.08 -1.72
C THR A 469 -5.84 -30.51 -0.86
N GLN A 470 -4.95 -31.36 -0.34
CA GLN A 470 -3.84 -30.94 0.52
C GLN A 470 -2.85 -30.02 -0.20
N ASP A 471 -2.70 -30.19 -1.51
CA ASP A 471 -1.83 -29.42 -2.42
C ASP A 471 -2.56 -28.33 -3.21
N MET A 472 -3.72 -27.90 -2.73
CA MET A 472 -4.56 -26.93 -3.43
C MET A 472 -3.81 -25.63 -3.76
N ASP A 473 -3.81 -25.25 -5.05
CA ASP A 473 -3.28 -23.95 -5.45
C ASP A 473 -4.25 -22.82 -5.07
N PRO A 474 -3.81 -21.77 -4.38
CA PRO A 474 -4.63 -20.63 -3.94
C PRO A 474 -5.35 -19.88 -5.08
N ILE A 475 -4.90 -20.00 -6.32
CA ILE A 475 -5.59 -19.44 -7.49
C ILE A 475 -7.02 -19.99 -7.61
N ASN A 476 -7.27 -21.18 -7.08
CA ASN A 476 -8.56 -21.87 -7.11
C ASN A 476 -9.52 -21.41 -5.98
N THR A 477 -9.08 -20.59 -5.04
CA THR A 477 -9.87 -20.16 -3.89
C THR A 477 -11.24 -19.60 -4.32
N PHE A 478 -11.27 -18.59 -5.13
CA PHE A 478 -12.54 -17.97 -5.54
C PHE A 478 -13.30 -18.76 -6.61
N PRO A 479 -12.68 -19.44 -7.58
CA PRO A 479 -13.38 -20.44 -8.40
C PRO A 479 -14.18 -21.46 -7.59
N ILE A 480 -13.61 -22.03 -6.52
CA ILE A 480 -14.31 -22.97 -5.63
C ILE A 480 -15.51 -22.29 -4.95
N ILE A 481 -15.32 -21.09 -4.38
CA ILE A 481 -16.38 -20.34 -3.71
C ILE A 481 -17.51 -19.98 -4.69
N PHE A 482 -17.18 -19.47 -5.87
CA PHE A 482 -18.19 -19.10 -6.87
C PHE A 482 -18.92 -20.30 -7.42
N ASN A 483 -18.25 -21.43 -7.62
CA ASN A 483 -18.89 -22.66 -8.06
C ASN A 483 -19.85 -23.18 -6.99
N CYS A 484 -19.46 -23.13 -5.72
CA CYS A 484 -20.25 -23.66 -4.60
C CYS A 484 -21.46 -22.78 -4.26
N TYR A 485 -21.23 -21.48 -4.02
CA TYR A 485 -22.26 -20.59 -3.47
C TYR A 485 -22.99 -19.75 -4.52
N PHE A 486 -22.47 -19.70 -5.74
CA PHE A 486 -23.08 -18.86 -6.80
C PHE A 486 -23.49 -19.69 -8.03
N GLY A 487 -23.28 -21.02 -8.00
CA GLY A 487 -23.60 -21.89 -9.11
C GLY A 487 -22.84 -21.54 -10.38
N ALA A 488 -21.63 -21.00 -10.24
CA ALA A 488 -20.74 -20.77 -11.36
C ALA A 488 -20.11 -22.10 -11.84
N GLU A 489 -19.60 -22.13 -13.06
CA GLU A 489 -18.90 -23.27 -13.63
C GLU A 489 -17.48 -22.85 -14.05
N ILE A 490 -16.74 -22.25 -13.10
CA ILE A 490 -15.38 -21.77 -13.35
C ILE A 490 -14.44 -22.98 -13.27
N PRO A 491 -13.66 -23.26 -14.34
CA PRO A 491 -12.72 -24.36 -14.30
C PRO A 491 -11.61 -24.10 -13.28
N LEU A 492 -11.22 -25.16 -12.54
CA LEU A 492 -10.05 -25.11 -11.64
C LEU A 492 -8.76 -25.28 -12.46
N LYS A 493 -7.70 -24.65 -11.99
CA LYS A 493 -6.36 -24.69 -12.60
C LYS A 493 -5.45 -25.66 -11.89
#